data_655ea585e9193b84a86c1de9d314757c
#
_entry.id   655ea585e9193b84a86c1de9d314757c
#
_cell.length_a   1.000
_cell.length_b   1.000
_cell.length_c   1.000
_cell.angle_alpha   90.00
_cell.angle_beta   90.00
_cell.angle_gamma   90.00
#
_symmetry.space_group_name_H-M   'P 1'
#
loop_
_entity.id
_entity.type
_entity.pdbx_description
1 polymer ?
#
loop_
_entity_poly.entity_id
_entity_poly.type
_entity_poly.pdbx_seq_one_letter_code
_entity_poly.pdbx_strand_id
1 'polypeptide(L)'
;MSSAPPAPRVIAVVGPTAAGKSDLGVFLAQRLGGEVVNADSMQLYRGMDIGTAKLTPEERGEVPHHLLDIWDVTVTASVAEYQRLARARIDALLAEGRWPILVGGSGLYVRGAVDNLEFPGTDPEVRARLEEELTLRGSGALHARLAAADPQAARAILPSNGRRVVRALEVIEITGKPFTANLPGHDSVYDTLQIGVDVARPELDERIARRVDRMWDAGLVDEVRALEAQGLREGRTASRALGYQQVLAALAGECTMEEARTETVRATKRFARRQDSWFRRDPRVHWLSGAAADLAELPQLALSLVERPVTA
;
A
#
# COMPACT_ATOMS: atom_id res chain seq x y z
N MET A 1 1.78 22.73 35.22
CA MET A 1 2.22 23.52 34.05
C MET A 1 1.64 22.81 32.82
N SER A 2 0.63 23.38 32.21
CA SER A 2 0.06 22.81 30.98
C SER A 2 1.09 23.04 29.85
N SER A 3 1.75 21.97 29.41
CA SER A 3 2.58 22.08 28.22
C SER A 3 1.66 22.40 27.03
N ALA A 4 2.10 23.31 26.17
CA ALA A 4 1.41 23.57 24.91
C ALA A 4 1.20 22.23 24.15
N PRO A 5 0.08 22.05 23.47
CA PRO A 5 -0.12 20.84 22.66
C PRO A 5 1.04 20.71 21.63
N PRO A 6 1.47 19.51 21.35
CA PRO A 6 2.55 19.29 20.37
C PRO A 6 2.14 19.85 18.99
N ALA A 7 3.13 20.41 18.27
CA ALA A 7 2.89 20.89 16.91
C ALA A 7 2.52 19.72 15.97
N PRO A 8 1.64 19.94 14.98
CA PRO A 8 1.29 18.92 14.00
C PRO A 8 2.52 18.37 13.28
N ARG A 9 2.57 17.04 13.18
CA ARG A 9 3.54 16.27 12.40
C ARG A 9 2.85 15.12 11.67
N VAL A 10 3.53 14.46 10.78
CA VAL A 10 2.95 13.30 10.07
C VAL A 10 2.86 12.10 11.02
N ILE A 11 1.69 11.48 11.09
CA ILE A 11 1.52 10.19 11.76
C ILE A 11 1.24 9.13 10.71
N ALA A 12 2.05 8.08 10.63
CA ALA A 12 1.84 6.97 9.71
C ALA A 12 1.37 5.73 10.48
N VAL A 13 0.11 5.32 10.28
CA VAL A 13 -0.46 4.09 10.84
C VAL A 13 -0.26 2.97 9.85
N VAL A 14 0.63 2.05 10.19
CA VAL A 14 1.13 1.00 9.28
C VAL A 14 0.92 -0.40 9.84
N GLY A 15 1.15 -1.42 9.01
CA GLY A 15 1.04 -2.82 9.40
C GLY A 15 0.24 -3.67 8.40
N PRO A 16 0.02 -4.96 8.69
CA PRO A 16 -0.66 -5.87 7.78
C PRO A 16 -2.15 -5.54 7.61
N THR A 17 -2.74 -6.02 6.52
CA THR A 17 -4.19 -5.95 6.33
C THR A 17 -4.92 -6.69 7.46
N ALA A 18 -6.13 -6.27 7.81
CA ALA A 18 -6.95 -6.78 8.90
C ALA A 18 -6.40 -6.54 10.33
N ALA A 19 -5.36 -5.70 10.51
CA ALA A 19 -4.82 -5.41 11.84
C ALA A 19 -5.58 -4.32 12.63
N GLY A 20 -6.50 -3.54 11.99
CA GLY A 20 -7.24 -2.46 12.67
C GLY A 20 -6.68 -1.05 12.41
N LYS A 21 -5.85 -0.88 11.38
CA LYS A 21 -5.23 0.43 11.06
C LYS A 21 -6.21 1.55 10.77
N SER A 22 -7.29 1.23 10.04
CA SER A 22 -8.27 2.25 9.62
C SER A 22 -8.99 2.86 10.82
N ASP A 23 -9.46 2.03 11.73
CA ASP A 23 -10.15 2.46 12.95
C ASP A 23 -9.22 3.33 13.83
N LEU A 24 -7.95 2.91 13.97
CA LEU A 24 -6.94 3.70 14.69
C LEU A 24 -6.68 5.04 13.99
N GLY A 25 -6.60 5.05 12.65
CA GLY A 25 -6.39 6.27 11.88
C GLY A 25 -7.53 7.28 12.06
N VAL A 26 -8.78 6.81 11.98
CA VAL A 26 -9.98 7.65 12.24
C VAL A 26 -9.97 8.19 13.65
N PHE A 27 -9.70 7.34 14.66
CA PHE A 27 -9.60 7.76 16.05
C PHE A 27 -8.56 8.88 16.26
N LEU A 28 -7.35 8.68 15.72
CA LEU A 28 -6.29 9.70 15.85
C LEU A 28 -6.66 11.00 15.15
N ALA A 29 -7.25 10.93 13.96
CA ALA A 29 -7.70 12.10 13.22
C ALA A 29 -8.75 12.89 14.03
N GLN A 30 -9.75 12.22 14.60
CA GLN A 30 -10.78 12.85 15.46
C GLN A 30 -10.17 13.51 16.69
N ARG A 31 -9.25 12.84 17.37
CA ARG A 31 -8.67 13.33 18.63
C ARG A 31 -7.70 14.49 18.44
N LEU A 32 -7.00 14.53 17.31
CA LEU A 32 -5.96 15.52 17.01
C LEU A 32 -6.42 16.65 16.10
N GLY A 33 -7.67 16.62 15.61
CA GLY A 33 -8.14 17.56 14.59
C GLY A 33 -7.41 17.38 13.26
N GLY A 34 -7.09 16.14 12.92
CA GLY A 34 -6.37 15.75 11.71
C GLY A 34 -7.26 15.22 10.60
N GLU A 35 -6.64 14.84 9.50
CA GLU A 35 -7.31 14.22 8.34
C GLU A 35 -6.53 13.01 7.85
N VAL A 36 -7.24 12.01 7.32
CA VAL A 36 -6.62 10.78 6.83
C VAL A 36 -6.11 10.97 5.41
N VAL A 37 -4.87 10.55 5.16
CA VAL A 37 -4.27 10.42 3.83
C VAL A 37 -4.08 8.94 3.53
N ASN A 38 -4.76 8.43 2.51
CA ASN A 38 -4.71 7.00 2.18
C ASN A 38 -3.33 6.60 1.65
N ALA A 39 -2.80 5.49 2.16
CA ALA A 39 -1.59 4.81 1.68
C ALA A 39 -1.82 3.34 1.33
N ASP A 40 -3.04 2.97 0.96
CA ASP A 40 -3.36 1.70 0.32
C ASP A 40 -3.49 1.90 -1.18
N SER A 41 -2.65 1.20 -1.96
CA SER A 41 -2.57 1.36 -3.40
C SER A 41 -3.85 0.96 -4.15
N MET A 42 -4.70 0.10 -3.56
CA MET A 42 -5.92 -0.36 -4.22
C MET A 42 -7.13 0.51 -3.89
N GLN A 43 -7.13 1.21 -2.75
CA GLN A 43 -8.18 2.17 -2.41
C GLN A 43 -8.12 3.48 -3.20
N LEU A 44 -7.09 3.68 -4.01
CA LEU A 44 -6.97 4.79 -4.96
C LEU A 44 -7.97 4.68 -6.12
N TYR A 45 -8.49 3.47 -6.38
CA TYR A 45 -9.38 3.20 -7.51
C TYR A 45 -10.85 3.39 -7.15
N ARG A 46 -11.58 4.09 -8.03
CA ARG A 46 -13.04 4.29 -7.93
C ARG A 46 -13.78 2.97 -8.04
N GLY A 47 -14.76 2.78 -7.16
CA GLY A 47 -15.61 1.60 -7.15
C GLY A 47 -14.95 0.31 -6.67
N MET A 48 -13.66 0.34 -6.32
CA MET A 48 -12.99 -0.77 -5.64
C MET A 48 -13.17 -0.60 -4.13
N ASP A 49 -14.34 -0.87 -3.60
CA ASP A 49 -14.74 -0.52 -2.24
C ASP A 49 -14.77 -1.74 -1.33
N ILE A 50 -15.57 -2.75 -1.68
CA ILE A 50 -15.74 -3.97 -0.89
C ILE A 50 -14.43 -4.76 -0.84
N GLY A 51 -13.85 -5.07 -2.00
CA GLY A 51 -12.64 -5.91 -2.09
C GLY A 51 -11.38 -5.27 -1.52
N THR A 52 -11.36 -3.95 -1.36
CA THR A 52 -10.25 -3.21 -0.71
C THR A 52 -10.53 -2.90 0.76
N ALA A 53 -11.74 -3.23 1.26
CA ALA A 53 -12.23 -2.84 2.58
C ALA A 53 -12.09 -1.34 2.83
N LYS A 54 -12.46 -0.53 1.85
CA LYS A 54 -12.54 0.91 1.97
C LYS A 54 -13.62 1.26 3.00
N LEU A 55 -13.32 2.13 3.95
CA LEU A 55 -14.30 2.56 4.93
C LEU A 55 -15.48 3.25 4.23
N THR A 56 -16.69 2.94 4.66
CA THR A 56 -17.90 3.66 4.22
C THR A 56 -17.90 5.10 4.74
N PRO A 57 -18.70 6.02 4.18
CA PRO A 57 -18.83 7.36 4.72
C PRO A 57 -19.22 7.37 6.22
N GLU A 58 -20.06 6.44 6.64
CA GLU A 58 -20.50 6.30 8.04
C GLU A 58 -19.33 5.87 8.94
N GLU A 59 -18.50 4.91 8.49
CA GLU A 59 -17.32 4.44 9.23
C GLU A 59 -16.21 5.50 9.31
N ARG A 60 -16.13 6.41 8.33
CA ARG A 60 -15.20 7.56 8.37
C ARG A 60 -15.66 8.62 9.35
N GLY A 61 -16.95 8.67 9.68
CA GLY A 61 -17.54 9.74 10.44
C GLY A 61 -17.34 11.10 9.74
N GLU A 62 -17.03 12.14 10.49
CA GLU A 62 -16.75 13.47 9.95
C GLU A 62 -15.28 13.68 9.54
N VAL A 63 -14.45 12.62 9.58
CA VAL A 63 -13.01 12.70 9.24
C VAL A 63 -12.83 12.75 7.73
N PRO A 64 -12.25 13.82 7.17
CA PRO A 64 -11.90 13.85 5.76
C PRO A 64 -10.84 12.79 5.41
N HIS A 65 -11.09 12.08 4.30
CA HIS A 65 -10.17 11.09 3.77
C HIS A 65 -9.71 11.51 2.38
N HIS A 66 -8.40 11.62 2.20
CA HIS A 66 -7.77 12.02 0.94
C HIS A 66 -7.17 10.84 0.22
N LEU A 67 -7.05 10.96 -1.09
CA LEU A 67 -6.48 9.96 -1.99
C LEU A 67 -7.27 8.64 -1.95
N LEU A 68 -8.57 8.72 -1.81
CA LEU A 68 -9.51 7.66 -2.16
C LEU A 68 -10.14 8.01 -3.51
N ASP A 69 -10.44 7.00 -4.33
CA ASP A 69 -11.24 7.18 -5.57
C ASP A 69 -10.66 8.18 -6.58
N ILE A 70 -9.35 8.28 -6.68
CA ILE A 70 -8.69 9.25 -7.55
C ILE A 70 -8.42 8.73 -8.97
N TRP A 71 -8.43 7.41 -9.16
CA TRP A 71 -8.15 6.77 -10.46
C TRP A 71 -9.27 5.83 -10.88
N ASP A 72 -9.49 5.76 -12.21
CA ASP A 72 -10.34 4.74 -12.80
C ASP A 72 -9.58 3.41 -12.90
N VAL A 73 -10.29 2.29 -12.92
CA VAL A 73 -9.69 0.94 -12.88
C VAL A 73 -8.78 0.62 -14.08
N THR A 74 -8.88 1.37 -15.17
CA THR A 74 -8.02 1.25 -16.34
C THR A 74 -6.66 1.92 -16.17
N VAL A 75 -6.53 2.85 -15.19
CA VAL A 75 -5.29 3.60 -14.96
C VAL A 75 -4.23 2.70 -14.32
N THR A 76 -3.02 2.76 -14.83
CA THR A 76 -1.87 2.09 -14.19
C THR A 76 -1.37 2.92 -13.01
N ALA A 77 -1.45 2.38 -11.81
CA ALA A 77 -0.94 3.06 -10.61
C ALA A 77 0.56 3.34 -10.70
N SER A 78 0.93 4.57 -10.34
CA SER A 78 2.32 5.02 -10.27
C SER A 78 2.63 5.50 -8.85
N VAL A 79 3.68 4.92 -8.25
CA VAL A 79 4.14 5.39 -6.93
C VAL A 79 4.68 6.81 -6.99
N ALA A 80 5.30 7.21 -8.11
CA ALA A 80 5.77 8.58 -8.31
C ALA A 80 4.62 9.60 -8.30
N GLU A 81 3.52 9.29 -9.00
CA GLU A 81 2.34 10.15 -9.01
C GLU A 81 1.65 10.17 -7.65
N TYR A 82 1.52 9.02 -7.00
CA TYR A 82 1.03 8.95 -5.62
C TYR A 82 1.89 9.80 -4.67
N GLN A 83 3.22 9.71 -4.74
CA GLN A 83 4.14 10.50 -3.92
C GLN A 83 3.86 12.00 -4.07
N ARG A 84 3.73 12.47 -5.31
CA ARG A 84 3.43 13.89 -5.61
C ARG A 84 2.12 14.32 -4.96
N LEU A 85 1.06 13.52 -5.12
CA LEU A 85 -0.28 13.81 -4.58
C LEU A 85 -0.30 13.75 -3.05
N ALA A 86 0.33 12.71 -2.46
CA ALA A 86 0.37 12.55 -1.01
C ALA A 86 1.15 13.68 -0.33
N ARG A 87 2.31 14.05 -0.86
CA ARG A 87 3.11 15.16 -0.32
C ARG A 87 2.38 16.49 -0.44
N ALA A 88 1.78 16.79 -1.59
CA ALA A 88 0.98 18.01 -1.76
C ALA A 88 -0.15 18.12 -0.72
N ARG A 89 -0.79 16.98 -0.37
CA ARG A 89 -1.83 17.00 0.66
C ARG A 89 -1.26 17.10 2.08
N ILE A 90 -0.18 16.39 2.36
CA ILE A 90 0.54 16.49 3.65
C ILE A 90 0.99 17.93 3.90
N ASP A 91 1.62 18.57 2.92
CA ASP A 91 2.12 19.95 3.02
C ASP A 91 0.97 20.93 3.28
N ALA A 92 -0.15 20.77 2.58
CA ALA A 92 -1.34 21.62 2.78
C ALA A 92 -1.89 21.47 4.20
N LEU A 93 -2.03 20.24 4.73
CA LEU A 93 -2.52 20.00 6.08
C LEU A 93 -1.59 20.58 7.14
N LEU A 94 -0.27 20.40 6.99
CA LEU A 94 0.71 20.97 7.92
C LEU A 94 0.67 22.50 7.91
N ALA A 95 0.53 23.13 6.72
CA ALA A 95 0.39 24.57 6.58
C ALA A 95 -0.89 25.10 7.23
N GLU A 96 -1.97 24.31 7.25
CA GLU A 96 -3.24 24.62 7.95
C GLU A 96 -3.17 24.35 9.48
N GLY A 97 -2.06 23.85 10.00
CA GLY A 97 -1.93 23.45 11.41
C GLY A 97 -2.70 22.17 11.75
N ARG A 98 -2.98 21.33 10.77
CA ARG A 98 -3.69 20.06 10.91
C ARG A 98 -2.75 18.85 10.89
N TRP A 99 -3.18 17.76 11.49
CA TRP A 99 -2.41 16.53 11.56
C TRP A 99 -2.66 15.64 10.34
N PRO A 100 -1.66 15.40 9.46
CA PRO A 100 -1.79 14.39 8.40
C PRO A 100 -1.65 12.99 8.99
N ILE A 101 -2.71 12.19 8.92
CA ILE A 101 -2.72 10.79 9.39
C ILE A 101 -2.61 9.88 8.16
N LEU A 102 -1.43 9.42 7.85
CA LEU A 102 -1.18 8.51 6.73
C LEU A 102 -1.56 7.08 7.13
N VAL A 103 -2.53 6.47 6.46
CA VAL A 103 -3.05 5.14 6.83
C VAL A 103 -2.90 4.16 5.66
N GLY A 104 -2.16 3.06 5.88
CA GLY A 104 -2.08 2.04 4.84
C GLY A 104 -1.12 0.88 5.10
N GLY A 105 -1.23 -0.13 4.26
CA GLY A 105 -0.40 -1.33 4.29
C GLY A 105 0.56 -1.46 3.10
N SER A 106 0.55 -0.50 2.18
CA SER A 106 1.41 -0.51 0.99
C SER A 106 2.74 0.17 1.31
N GLY A 107 3.72 -0.61 1.83
CA GLY A 107 4.97 -0.08 2.39
C GLY A 107 5.75 0.84 1.44
N LEU A 108 5.77 0.56 0.13
CA LEU A 108 6.40 1.45 -0.85
C LEU A 108 5.67 2.78 -0.98
N TYR A 109 4.34 2.80 -0.83
CA TYR A 109 3.52 4.01 -0.86
C TYR A 109 3.75 4.85 0.39
N VAL A 110 3.76 4.22 1.57
CA VAL A 110 4.11 4.90 2.83
C VAL A 110 5.48 5.55 2.71
N ARG A 111 6.51 4.79 2.31
CA ARG A 111 7.85 5.34 2.12
C ARG A 111 7.91 6.39 1.01
N GLY A 112 7.17 6.21 -0.07
CA GLY A 112 7.04 7.22 -1.13
C GLY A 112 6.54 8.56 -0.60
N ALA A 113 5.54 8.53 0.28
CA ALA A 113 5.02 9.74 0.90
C ALA A 113 6.03 10.41 1.85
N VAL A 114 6.63 9.63 2.77
CA VAL A 114 7.36 10.22 3.91
C VAL A 114 8.89 10.22 3.78
N ASP A 115 9.48 9.36 2.93
CA ASP A 115 10.93 9.24 2.79
C ASP A 115 11.46 9.97 1.54
N ASN A 116 12.71 10.36 1.56
CA ASN A 116 13.40 10.97 0.42
C ASN A 116 13.71 9.92 -0.66
N LEU A 117 12.64 9.43 -1.33
CA LEU A 117 12.73 8.51 -2.44
C LEU A 117 12.57 9.25 -3.77
N GLU A 118 13.50 8.98 -4.68
CA GLU A 118 13.38 9.38 -6.08
C GLU A 118 12.83 8.22 -6.90
N PHE A 119 11.82 8.51 -7.71
CA PHE A 119 11.27 7.56 -8.66
C PHE A 119 11.64 8.01 -10.08
N PRO A 120 12.61 7.34 -10.72
CA PRO A 120 12.91 7.59 -12.13
C PRO A 120 11.64 7.46 -12.97
N GLY A 121 11.47 8.32 -13.94
CA GLY A 121 10.33 8.31 -14.87
C GLY A 121 10.13 6.94 -15.53
N THR A 122 9.04 6.79 -16.26
CA THR A 122 8.75 5.64 -17.13
C THR A 122 8.66 6.13 -18.56
N ASP A 123 9.15 5.32 -19.49
CA ASP A 123 8.96 5.51 -20.93
C ASP A 123 8.08 4.36 -21.46
N PRO A 124 6.86 4.65 -21.94
CA PRO A 124 5.95 3.61 -22.40
C PRO A 124 6.51 2.79 -23.58
N GLU A 125 7.29 3.39 -24.47
CA GLU A 125 7.86 2.71 -25.65
C GLU A 125 8.99 1.77 -25.22
N VAL A 126 9.91 2.26 -24.39
CA VAL A 126 10.99 1.45 -23.81
C VAL A 126 10.39 0.29 -23.01
N ARG A 127 9.37 0.59 -22.20
CA ARG A 127 8.68 -0.42 -21.39
C ARG A 127 8.04 -1.50 -22.26
N ALA A 128 7.26 -1.12 -23.28
CA ALA A 128 6.58 -2.06 -24.15
C ALA A 128 7.57 -2.99 -24.87
N ARG A 129 8.65 -2.44 -25.40
CA ARG A 129 9.71 -3.20 -26.06
C ARG A 129 10.40 -4.21 -25.12
N LEU A 130 10.69 -3.80 -23.88
CA LEU A 130 11.30 -4.69 -22.89
C LEU A 130 10.35 -5.79 -22.41
N GLU A 131 9.05 -5.51 -22.32
CA GLU A 131 8.01 -6.49 -21.98
C GLU A 131 7.81 -7.49 -23.14
N GLU A 132 7.86 -7.04 -24.38
CA GLU A 132 7.85 -7.93 -25.55
C GLU A 132 9.09 -8.83 -25.56
N GLU A 133 10.27 -8.25 -25.34
CA GLU A 133 11.51 -9.02 -25.21
C GLU A 133 11.44 -10.07 -24.08
N LEU A 134 10.83 -9.69 -22.93
CA LEU A 134 10.58 -10.61 -21.82
C LEU A 134 9.71 -11.80 -22.25
N THR A 135 8.68 -11.54 -23.05
CA THR A 135 7.75 -12.57 -23.55
C THR A 135 8.45 -13.52 -24.54
N LEU A 136 9.27 -12.97 -25.45
CA LEU A 136 9.95 -13.73 -26.50
C LEU A 136 11.16 -14.53 -25.99
N ARG A 137 11.97 -13.95 -25.11
CA ARG A 137 13.27 -14.50 -24.68
C ARG A 137 13.28 -15.05 -23.26
N GLY A 138 12.24 -14.77 -22.49
CA GLY A 138 12.14 -15.15 -21.08
C GLY A 138 12.98 -14.28 -20.13
N SER A 139 12.67 -14.39 -18.85
CA SER A 139 13.27 -13.53 -17.81
C SER A 139 14.78 -13.79 -17.59
N GLY A 140 15.26 -14.99 -17.86
CA GLY A 140 16.69 -15.33 -17.73
C GLY A 140 17.58 -14.57 -18.73
N ALA A 141 17.13 -14.42 -19.98
CA ALA A 141 17.86 -13.67 -21.01
C ALA A 141 17.95 -12.17 -20.66
N LEU A 142 16.84 -11.59 -20.22
CA LEU A 142 16.83 -10.19 -19.79
C LEU A 142 17.67 -9.98 -18.52
N HIS A 143 17.67 -10.94 -17.60
CA HIS A 143 18.51 -10.87 -16.42
C HIS A 143 20.02 -10.94 -16.77
N ALA A 144 20.41 -11.74 -17.75
CA ALA A 144 21.80 -11.75 -18.26
C ALA A 144 22.17 -10.38 -18.87
N ARG A 145 21.26 -9.75 -19.64
CA ARG A 145 21.43 -8.37 -20.13
C ARG A 145 21.58 -7.36 -18.99
N LEU A 146 20.75 -7.48 -17.94
CA LEU A 146 20.88 -6.65 -16.74
C LEU A 146 22.23 -6.88 -16.06
N ALA A 147 22.70 -8.12 -15.96
CA ALA A 147 24.00 -8.43 -15.34
C ALA A 147 25.18 -7.82 -16.10
N ALA A 148 25.08 -7.67 -17.42
CA ALA A 148 26.08 -6.99 -18.24
C ALA A 148 26.02 -5.46 -18.06
N ALA A 149 24.82 -4.87 -17.89
CA ALA A 149 24.64 -3.44 -17.76
C ALA A 149 24.83 -2.94 -16.31
N ASP A 150 24.36 -3.72 -15.33
CA ASP A 150 24.42 -3.42 -13.90
C ASP A 150 24.56 -4.71 -13.08
N PRO A 151 25.79 -5.18 -12.85
CA PRO A 151 26.03 -6.40 -12.06
C PRO A 151 25.50 -6.32 -10.61
N GLN A 152 25.42 -5.12 -10.04
CA GLN A 152 24.93 -4.94 -8.67
C GLN A 152 23.41 -5.13 -8.61
N ALA A 153 22.68 -4.52 -9.52
CA ALA A 153 21.23 -4.72 -9.65
C ALA A 153 20.89 -6.19 -9.94
N ALA A 154 21.64 -6.83 -10.83
CA ALA A 154 21.42 -8.25 -11.17
C ALA A 154 21.61 -9.18 -9.95
N ARG A 155 22.57 -8.91 -9.08
CA ARG A 155 22.73 -9.69 -7.83
C ARG A 155 21.56 -9.52 -6.86
N ALA A 156 20.93 -8.35 -6.86
CA ALA A 156 19.82 -8.02 -5.96
C ALA A 156 18.43 -8.42 -6.50
N ILE A 157 18.32 -8.73 -7.79
CA ILE A 157 17.07 -9.07 -8.47
C ILE A 157 17.11 -10.54 -8.91
N LEU A 158 16.14 -11.33 -8.44
CA LEU A 158 16.06 -12.74 -8.86
C LEU A 158 15.79 -12.83 -10.37
N PRO A 159 16.44 -13.77 -11.10
CA PRO A 159 16.21 -13.98 -12.53
C PRO A 159 14.75 -14.26 -12.89
N SER A 160 13.99 -14.89 -12.00
CA SER A 160 12.55 -15.16 -12.17
C SER A 160 11.65 -13.92 -12.04
N ASN A 161 12.17 -12.80 -11.52
CA ASN A 161 11.40 -11.58 -11.36
C ASN A 161 11.47 -10.70 -12.61
N GLY A 162 10.88 -11.17 -13.72
CA GLY A 162 10.92 -10.50 -15.02
C GLY A 162 10.44 -9.04 -14.97
N ARG A 163 9.39 -8.73 -14.18
CA ARG A 163 8.93 -7.35 -14.04
C ARG A 163 9.99 -6.42 -13.43
N ARG A 164 10.71 -6.88 -12.41
CA ARG A 164 11.75 -6.07 -11.78
C ARG A 164 12.98 -5.95 -12.66
N VAL A 165 13.29 -6.99 -13.43
CA VAL A 165 14.36 -6.97 -14.46
C VAL A 165 14.02 -5.95 -15.56
N VAL A 166 12.81 -5.98 -16.11
CA VAL A 166 12.33 -5.00 -17.09
C VAL A 166 12.43 -3.58 -16.54
N ARG A 167 11.97 -3.36 -15.29
CA ARG A 167 12.06 -2.04 -14.68
C ARG A 167 13.49 -1.55 -14.50
N ALA A 168 14.40 -2.42 -14.10
CA ALA A 168 15.81 -2.07 -13.96
C ALA A 168 16.43 -1.67 -15.30
N LEU A 169 16.20 -2.45 -16.35
CA LEU A 169 16.66 -2.14 -17.70
C LEU A 169 16.07 -0.85 -18.24
N GLU A 170 14.75 -0.62 -18.04
CA GLU A 170 14.08 0.63 -18.42
C GLU A 170 14.74 1.85 -17.76
N VAL A 171 14.97 1.79 -16.44
CA VAL A 171 15.59 2.89 -15.72
C VAL A 171 17.00 3.17 -16.22
N ILE A 172 17.80 2.15 -16.44
CA ILE A 172 19.15 2.29 -17.00
C ILE A 172 19.09 2.96 -18.38
N GLU A 173 18.16 2.54 -19.23
CA GLU A 173 18.03 3.04 -20.59
C GLU A 173 17.56 4.49 -20.63
N ILE A 174 16.60 4.88 -19.77
CA ILE A 174 16.07 6.25 -19.70
C ILE A 174 17.06 7.21 -19.08
N THR A 175 17.77 6.76 -18.03
CA THR A 175 18.58 7.66 -17.18
C THR A 175 20.07 7.62 -17.51
N GLY A 176 20.54 6.57 -18.17
CA GLY A 176 21.96 6.29 -18.34
C GLY A 176 22.70 5.93 -17.05
N LYS A 177 21.97 5.74 -15.93
CA LYS A 177 22.54 5.47 -14.59
C LYS A 177 22.22 4.06 -14.14
N PRO A 178 23.08 3.44 -13.28
CA PRO A 178 22.75 2.16 -12.65
C PRO A 178 21.41 2.19 -11.92
N PHE A 179 20.72 1.05 -11.93
CA PHE A 179 19.48 0.89 -11.20
C PHE A 179 19.74 0.68 -9.70
N THR A 180 19.22 1.54 -8.86
CA THR A 180 19.26 1.33 -7.40
C THR A 180 18.29 0.22 -7.02
N ALA A 181 18.80 -1.02 -6.99
CA ALA A 181 17.98 -2.20 -6.71
C ALA A 181 17.44 -2.26 -5.28
N ASN A 182 18.11 -1.60 -4.35
CA ASN A 182 17.68 -1.44 -2.96
C ASN A 182 17.15 -0.03 -2.75
N LEU A 183 16.10 0.08 -1.95
CA LEU A 183 15.65 1.39 -1.51
C LEU A 183 16.76 2.04 -0.66
N PRO A 184 16.98 3.37 -0.80
CA PRO A 184 17.91 4.10 0.06
C PRO A 184 17.52 4.00 1.54
N GLY A 185 18.36 4.50 2.42
CA GLY A 185 18.13 4.56 3.86
C GLY A 185 16.77 5.16 4.25
N HIS A 186 16.51 5.20 5.55
CA HIS A 186 15.24 5.69 6.10
C HIS A 186 15.29 7.20 6.36
N ASP A 187 15.61 7.99 5.33
CA ASP A 187 15.70 9.47 5.43
C ASP A 187 14.30 10.07 5.21
N SER A 188 13.67 10.50 6.28
CA SER A 188 12.34 11.13 6.20
C SER A 188 12.43 12.58 5.74
N VAL A 189 11.48 12.99 4.87
CA VAL A 189 11.31 14.40 4.46
C VAL A 189 10.41 15.18 5.42
N TYR A 190 9.74 14.48 6.33
CA TYR A 190 8.87 15.06 7.37
C TYR A 190 9.28 14.54 8.75
N ASP A 191 8.99 15.31 9.81
CA ASP A 191 8.90 14.73 11.15
C ASP A 191 7.73 13.73 11.14
N THR A 192 8.05 12.44 11.18
CA THR A 192 7.09 11.37 11.02
C THR A 192 7.13 10.40 12.18
N LEU A 193 6.00 10.26 12.90
CA LEU A 193 5.79 9.18 13.85
C LEU A 193 5.15 7.98 13.13
N GLN A 194 5.83 6.84 13.09
CA GLN A 194 5.27 5.63 12.53
C GLN A 194 4.75 4.70 13.63
N ILE A 195 3.46 4.38 13.59
CA ILE A 195 2.78 3.48 14.53
C ILE A 195 2.40 2.21 13.80
N GLY A 196 2.99 1.09 14.18
CA GLY A 196 2.70 -0.23 13.66
C GLY A 196 1.64 -0.94 14.49
N VAL A 197 0.61 -1.50 13.86
CA VAL A 197 -0.38 -2.35 14.56
C VAL A 197 0.02 -3.81 14.42
N ASP A 198 0.37 -4.44 15.55
CA ASP A 198 0.84 -5.81 15.63
C ASP A 198 -0.28 -6.75 16.09
N VAL A 199 -0.52 -7.81 15.32
CA VAL A 199 -1.50 -8.85 15.65
C VAL A 199 -0.85 -10.21 15.48
N ALA A 200 -0.99 -11.06 16.49
CA ALA A 200 -0.47 -12.42 16.47
C ALA A 200 -0.96 -13.18 15.23
N ARG A 201 -0.07 -13.94 14.61
CA ARG A 201 -0.33 -14.58 13.31
C ARG A 201 -1.61 -15.43 13.25
N PRO A 202 -1.90 -16.30 14.23
CA PRO A 202 -3.14 -17.08 14.20
C PRO A 202 -4.39 -16.20 14.17
N GLU A 203 -4.43 -15.20 15.04
CA GLU A 203 -5.54 -14.26 15.12
C GLU A 203 -5.70 -13.42 13.84
N LEU A 204 -4.58 -12.94 13.27
CA LEU A 204 -4.61 -12.19 12.00
C LEU A 204 -5.14 -13.06 10.86
N ASP A 205 -4.75 -14.34 10.81
CA ASP A 205 -5.22 -15.28 9.78
C ASP A 205 -6.73 -15.56 9.89
N GLU A 206 -7.29 -15.57 11.10
CA GLU A 206 -8.73 -15.66 11.33
C GLU A 206 -9.47 -14.37 10.97
N ARG A 207 -8.91 -13.21 11.32
CA ARG A 207 -9.48 -11.90 10.94
C ARG A 207 -9.53 -11.76 9.42
N ILE A 208 -8.49 -12.23 8.70
CA ILE A 208 -8.44 -12.23 7.24
C ILE A 208 -9.54 -13.13 6.66
N ALA A 209 -9.72 -14.35 7.19
CA ALA A 209 -10.75 -15.26 6.71
C ALA A 209 -12.14 -14.63 6.87
N ARG A 210 -12.47 -14.17 8.09
CA ARG A 210 -13.75 -13.49 8.36
C ARG A 210 -13.97 -12.22 7.52
N ARG A 211 -12.90 -11.48 7.18
CA ARG A 211 -12.98 -10.32 6.30
C ARG A 211 -13.33 -10.72 4.89
N VAL A 212 -12.71 -11.76 4.35
CA VAL A 212 -13.03 -12.27 3.00
C VAL A 212 -14.47 -12.76 2.97
N ASP A 213 -14.93 -13.49 3.98
CA ASP A 213 -16.33 -13.93 4.08
C ASP A 213 -17.29 -12.73 3.99
N ARG A 214 -17.07 -11.71 4.80
CA ARG A 214 -17.87 -10.47 4.76
C ARG A 214 -17.83 -9.76 3.41
N MET A 215 -16.70 -9.77 2.70
CA MET A 215 -16.60 -9.18 1.35
C MET A 215 -17.49 -9.92 0.36
N TRP A 216 -17.52 -11.25 0.41
CA TRP A 216 -18.41 -12.06 -0.43
C TRP A 216 -19.90 -11.80 -0.11
N ASP A 217 -20.24 -11.78 1.17
CA ASP A 217 -21.61 -11.51 1.64
C ASP A 217 -22.07 -10.08 1.29
N ALA A 218 -21.14 -9.12 1.28
CA ALA A 218 -21.40 -7.72 0.91
C ALA A 218 -21.50 -7.49 -0.61
N GLY A 219 -21.27 -8.52 -1.45
CA GLY A 219 -21.45 -8.42 -2.90
C GLY A 219 -20.17 -8.14 -3.69
N LEU A 220 -18.99 -8.58 -3.23
CA LEU A 220 -17.72 -8.43 -3.97
C LEU A 220 -17.83 -8.93 -5.42
N VAL A 221 -18.54 -10.03 -5.65
CA VAL A 221 -18.70 -10.59 -7.01
C VAL A 221 -19.42 -9.61 -7.93
N ASP A 222 -20.45 -8.94 -7.44
CA ASP A 222 -21.21 -7.95 -8.22
C ASP A 222 -20.42 -6.66 -8.41
N GLU A 223 -19.63 -6.24 -7.41
CA GLU A 223 -18.66 -5.14 -7.55
C GLU A 223 -17.67 -5.43 -8.69
N VAL A 224 -17.10 -6.63 -8.73
CA VAL A 224 -16.15 -7.03 -9.78
C VAL A 224 -16.82 -7.05 -11.17
N ARG A 225 -18.05 -7.55 -11.30
CA ARG A 225 -18.80 -7.52 -12.57
C ARG A 225 -19.05 -6.10 -13.06
N ALA A 226 -19.45 -5.21 -12.15
CA ALA A 226 -19.66 -3.80 -12.49
C ALA A 226 -18.38 -3.11 -12.95
N LEU A 227 -17.25 -3.40 -12.31
CA LEU A 227 -15.94 -2.86 -12.69
C LEU A 227 -15.38 -3.50 -13.96
N GLU A 228 -15.68 -4.77 -14.22
CA GLU A 228 -15.32 -5.43 -15.47
C GLU A 228 -15.96 -4.73 -16.67
N ALA A 229 -17.23 -4.31 -16.54
CA ALA A 229 -17.91 -3.50 -17.56
C ALA A 229 -17.28 -2.10 -17.75
N GLN A 230 -16.47 -1.64 -16.78
CA GLN A 230 -15.72 -0.37 -16.84
C GLN A 230 -14.25 -0.55 -17.26
N GLY A 231 -13.85 -1.74 -17.70
CA GLY A 231 -12.49 -2.01 -18.18
C GLY A 231 -11.51 -2.49 -17.10
N LEU A 232 -11.99 -3.11 -16.03
CA LEU A 232 -11.10 -3.64 -14.98
C LEU A 232 -10.06 -4.63 -15.54
N ARG A 233 -10.40 -5.47 -16.53
CA ARG A 233 -9.48 -6.45 -17.13
C ARG A 233 -8.30 -5.80 -17.84
N GLU A 234 -8.50 -4.65 -18.45
CA GLU A 234 -7.48 -3.86 -19.15
C GLU A 234 -6.57 -3.12 -18.16
N GLY A 235 -7.03 -2.91 -16.94
CA GLY A 235 -6.29 -2.24 -15.89
C GLY A 235 -5.11 -3.05 -15.37
N ARG A 236 -3.90 -2.74 -15.77
CA ARG A 236 -2.67 -3.48 -15.43
C ARG A 236 -2.42 -3.66 -13.92
N THR A 237 -2.94 -2.75 -13.11
CA THR A 237 -2.76 -2.75 -11.64
C THR A 237 -4.02 -3.20 -10.93
N ALA A 238 -5.17 -2.60 -11.22
CA ALA A 238 -6.44 -2.87 -10.55
C ALA A 238 -6.89 -4.32 -10.72
N SER A 239 -6.77 -4.90 -11.92
CA SER A 239 -7.14 -6.30 -12.19
C SER A 239 -6.37 -7.33 -11.36
N ARG A 240 -5.24 -6.95 -10.78
CA ARG A 240 -4.38 -7.82 -9.96
C ARG A 240 -4.60 -7.64 -8.46
N ALA A 241 -5.55 -6.83 -8.07
CA ALA A 241 -5.92 -6.67 -6.67
C ALA A 241 -6.47 -7.98 -6.11
N LEU A 242 -6.14 -8.27 -4.85
CA LEU A 242 -6.62 -9.47 -4.16
C LEU A 242 -8.14 -9.43 -4.03
N GLY A 243 -8.78 -10.56 -4.24
CA GLY A 243 -10.23 -10.67 -4.39
C GLY A 243 -10.67 -10.45 -5.85
N TYR A 244 -10.29 -9.34 -6.46
CA TYR A 244 -10.66 -9.01 -7.85
C TYR A 244 -10.06 -9.99 -8.85
N GLN A 245 -8.77 -10.27 -8.77
CA GLN A 245 -8.10 -11.24 -9.66
C GLN A 245 -8.75 -12.62 -9.58
N GLN A 246 -9.10 -13.09 -8.38
CA GLN A 246 -9.69 -14.39 -8.17
C GLN A 246 -11.14 -14.46 -8.71
N VAL A 247 -11.93 -13.42 -8.44
CA VAL A 247 -13.30 -13.33 -8.98
C VAL A 247 -13.28 -13.23 -10.51
N LEU A 248 -12.38 -12.44 -11.11
CA LEU A 248 -12.21 -12.35 -12.56
C LEU A 248 -11.87 -13.73 -13.19
N ALA A 249 -11.02 -14.54 -12.54
CA ALA A 249 -10.71 -15.90 -12.97
C ALA A 249 -11.96 -16.81 -12.92
N ALA A 250 -12.74 -16.72 -11.85
CA ALA A 250 -13.98 -17.48 -11.74
C ALA A 250 -15.03 -17.05 -12.78
N LEU A 251 -15.16 -15.75 -13.05
CA LEU A 251 -16.05 -15.23 -14.11
C LEU A 251 -15.60 -15.67 -15.52
N ALA A 252 -14.30 -15.90 -15.71
CA ALA A 252 -13.76 -16.47 -16.95
C ALA A 252 -13.93 -17.99 -17.05
N GLY A 253 -14.45 -18.66 -16.01
CA GLY A 253 -14.60 -20.13 -15.97
C GLY A 253 -13.32 -20.89 -15.68
N GLU A 254 -12.25 -20.21 -15.23
CA GLU A 254 -10.96 -20.83 -14.90
C GLU A 254 -11.01 -21.59 -13.55
N CYS A 255 -11.93 -21.22 -12.66
CA CYS A 255 -12.19 -21.88 -11.39
C CYS A 255 -13.63 -21.61 -10.93
N THR A 256 -14.07 -22.31 -9.88
CA THR A 256 -15.35 -22.03 -9.22
C THR A 256 -15.27 -20.79 -8.32
N MET A 257 -16.41 -20.18 -7.98
CA MET A 257 -16.46 -19.06 -7.03
C MET A 257 -15.96 -19.46 -5.63
N GLU A 258 -16.18 -20.71 -5.21
CA GLU A 258 -15.68 -21.20 -3.91
C GLU A 258 -14.15 -21.35 -3.93
N GLU A 259 -13.57 -21.82 -5.01
CA GLU A 259 -12.12 -21.84 -5.20
C GLU A 259 -11.53 -20.44 -5.23
N ALA A 260 -12.18 -19.49 -5.90
CA ALA A 260 -11.78 -18.08 -5.92
C ALA A 260 -11.79 -17.47 -4.51
N ARG A 261 -12.83 -17.73 -3.70
CA ARG A 261 -12.93 -17.31 -2.30
C ARG A 261 -11.79 -17.89 -1.46
N THR A 262 -11.60 -19.21 -1.55
CA THR A 262 -10.52 -19.91 -0.83
C THR A 262 -9.14 -19.35 -1.19
N GLU A 263 -8.86 -19.14 -2.48
CA GLU A 263 -7.58 -18.60 -2.93
C GLU A 263 -7.42 -17.12 -2.52
N THR A 264 -8.51 -16.35 -2.45
CA THR A 264 -8.46 -14.98 -1.93
C THR A 264 -7.99 -14.95 -0.47
N VAL A 265 -8.54 -15.82 0.39
CA VAL A 265 -8.07 -15.95 1.78
C VAL A 265 -6.59 -16.30 1.82
N ARG A 266 -6.17 -17.32 1.05
CA ARG A 266 -4.77 -17.79 1.02
C ARG A 266 -3.82 -16.70 0.50
N ALA A 267 -4.18 -16.02 -0.57
CA ALA A 267 -3.38 -14.95 -1.15
C ALA A 267 -3.27 -13.73 -0.22
N THR A 268 -4.36 -13.38 0.48
CA THR A 268 -4.39 -12.29 1.47
C THR A 268 -3.52 -12.62 2.68
N LYS A 269 -3.53 -13.84 3.17
CA LYS A 269 -2.60 -14.29 4.23
C LYS A 269 -1.13 -14.18 3.80
N ARG A 270 -0.80 -14.55 2.55
CA ARG A 270 0.56 -14.36 2.00
C ARG A 270 0.92 -12.88 1.89
N PHE A 271 -0.04 -12.04 1.48
CA PHE A 271 0.17 -10.59 1.36
C PHE A 271 0.41 -9.95 2.74
N ALA A 272 -0.38 -10.29 3.75
CA ALA A 272 -0.20 -9.81 5.12
C ALA A 272 1.19 -10.15 5.68
N ARG A 273 1.73 -11.35 5.39
CA ARG A 273 3.12 -11.72 5.76
C ARG A 273 4.16 -10.82 5.11
N ARG A 274 3.97 -10.49 3.83
CA ARG A 274 4.89 -9.58 3.13
C ARG A 274 4.83 -8.17 3.70
N GLN A 275 3.64 -7.67 4.04
CA GLN A 275 3.46 -6.38 4.69
C GLN A 275 4.15 -6.34 6.05
N ASP A 276 3.92 -7.34 6.90
CA ASP A 276 4.56 -7.44 8.21
C ASP A 276 6.09 -7.48 8.07
N SER A 277 6.62 -8.38 7.24
CA SER A 277 8.07 -8.45 6.96
C SER A 277 8.65 -7.15 6.39
N TRP A 278 7.87 -6.36 5.66
CA TRP A 278 8.31 -5.06 5.16
C TRP A 278 8.48 -4.05 6.29
N PHE A 279 7.44 -3.86 7.08
CA PHE A 279 7.44 -2.85 8.14
C PHE A 279 8.34 -3.21 9.32
N ARG A 280 8.57 -4.50 9.62
CA ARG A 280 9.53 -4.95 10.65
C ARG A 280 10.99 -4.58 10.34
N ARG A 281 11.31 -4.27 9.10
CA ARG A 281 12.66 -3.82 8.71
C ARG A 281 12.89 -2.33 8.94
N ASP A 282 11.83 -1.57 9.19
CA ASP A 282 11.94 -0.15 9.49
C ASP A 282 12.04 0.06 11.00
N PRO A 283 13.22 0.45 11.53
CA PRO A 283 13.41 0.62 12.97
C PRO A 283 12.63 1.81 13.56
N ARG A 284 12.07 2.68 12.72
CA ARG A 284 11.29 3.85 13.14
C ARG A 284 9.86 3.48 13.54
N VAL A 285 9.41 2.25 13.25
CA VAL A 285 8.04 1.83 13.54
C VAL A 285 7.90 1.44 15.01
N HIS A 286 7.06 2.17 15.73
CA HIS A 286 6.63 1.85 17.10
C HIS A 286 5.46 0.87 17.05
N TRP A 287 5.73 -0.38 17.43
CA TRP A 287 4.72 -1.43 17.38
C TRP A 287 3.84 -1.43 18.61
N LEU A 288 2.52 -1.38 18.41
CA LEU A 288 1.48 -1.49 19.44
C LEU A 288 0.65 -2.74 19.20
N SER A 289 0.20 -3.40 20.28
CA SER A 289 -0.65 -4.58 20.18
C SER A 289 -2.03 -4.20 19.64
N GLY A 290 -2.42 -4.89 18.57
CA GLY A 290 -3.77 -4.84 18.00
C GLY A 290 -4.54 -6.14 18.25
N ALA A 291 -4.10 -6.96 19.21
CA ALA A 291 -4.80 -8.17 19.62
C ALA A 291 -6.21 -7.83 20.16
N ALA A 292 -7.15 -8.76 20.03
CA ALA A 292 -8.54 -8.53 20.46
C ALA A 292 -8.64 -8.14 21.94
N ALA A 293 -7.76 -8.69 22.79
CA ALA A 293 -7.69 -8.35 24.21
C ALA A 293 -7.23 -6.91 24.48
N ASP A 294 -6.42 -6.33 23.59
CA ASP A 294 -5.76 -5.04 23.77
C ASP A 294 -6.40 -3.92 22.93
N LEU A 295 -7.41 -4.25 22.10
CA LEU A 295 -8.04 -3.29 21.16
C LEU A 295 -8.61 -2.06 21.87
N ALA A 296 -9.11 -2.19 23.10
CA ALA A 296 -9.65 -1.07 23.86
C ALA A 296 -8.56 -0.08 24.30
N GLU A 297 -7.32 -0.54 24.51
CA GLU A 297 -6.20 0.29 24.97
C GLU A 297 -5.38 0.88 23.79
N LEU A 298 -5.41 0.22 22.64
CA LEU A 298 -4.64 0.60 21.46
C LEU A 298 -4.75 2.08 21.09
N PRO A 299 -5.96 2.70 21.06
CA PRO A 299 -6.08 4.11 20.71
C PRO A 299 -5.39 5.04 21.71
N GLN A 300 -5.48 4.76 23.01
CA GLN A 300 -4.85 5.57 24.06
C GLN A 300 -3.33 5.40 24.07
N LEU A 301 -2.83 4.20 23.85
CA LEU A 301 -1.40 3.94 23.72
C LEU A 301 -0.82 4.68 22.50
N ALA A 302 -1.53 4.68 21.37
CA ALA A 302 -1.13 5.44 20.19
C ALA A 302 -1.10 6.94 20.46
N LEU A 303 -2.11 7.50 21.13
CA LEU A 303 -2.16 8.90 21.51
C LEU A 303 -0.99 9.28 22.42
N SER A 304 -0.67 8.43 23.40
CA SER A 304 0.46 8.64 24.32
C SER A 304 1.81 8.72 23.58
N LEU A 305 1.98 8.02 22.45
CA LEU A 305 3.18 8.15 21.60
C LEU A 305 3.23 9.51 20.89
N VAL A 306 2.08 10.04 20.48
CA VAL A 306 1.98 11.35 19.83
C VAL A 306 2.36 12.48 20.78
N GLU A 307 1.93 12.37 22.04
CA GLU A 307 2.13 13.38 23.09
C GLU A 307 3.55 13.39 23.68
N ARG A 308 4.36 12.35 23.41
CA ARG A 308 5.75 12.33 23.87
C ARG A 308 6.56 13.39 23.13
N PRO A 309 7.34 14.20 23.86
CA PRO A 309 8.26 15.12 23.20
C PRO A 309 9.25 14.33 22.34
N VAL A 310 9.52 14.86 21.14
CA VAL A 310 10.58 14.32 20.28
C VAL A 310 11.89 14.45 21.06
N THR A 311 12.45 13.35 21.55
CA THR A 311 13.81 13.35 22.09
C THR A 311 14.75 13.56 20.91
N ALA A 312 15.41 14.70 20.91
CA ALA A 312 16.41 15.10 19.92
C ALA A 312 17.58 14.09 19.86
#